data_bdf08f44bce08cc24b358aad74f3818a
#
_entry.id   bdf08f44bce08cc24b358aad74f3818a
#
_cell.length_a   1.000
_cell.length_b   1.000
_cell.length_c   1.000
_cell.angle_alpha   90.00
_cell.angle_beta   90.00
_cell.angle_gamma   90.00
#
_symmetry.space_group_name_H-M   'P 1'
#
loop_
_entity.id
_entity.type
_entity.pdbx_description
1 polymer ?
#
loop_
_entity_poly.entity_id
_entity_poly.type
_entity_poly.pdbx_seq_one_letter_code
_entity_poly.pdbx_strand_id
1 'polypeptide(L)'
;MRRTALAPLLLSLSLALGASMTAHAQTVPTVVASDATLLNVSAQAEAHRVPDVATLSAGVVTQAADGNTAMRDNAVQMDKVMAAIKAAGIAERDIQTSGINLSPQYRYAENEAPKITGYQANNTVSLKVRDITKLGKVLDSLAAQGANQINGPSFEIDQPEPVYDEARLAALKKAQARAETYAKSLGLRVRRIVSISEGNQGGFRPMPMMAMAAGRSAKAEMDTAVSPGETTVSVNLDVVFELGR
;
A
#
# COMPACT_ATOMS: atom_id res chain seq x y z
N MET A 1 61.15 -3.97 -65.58
CA MET A 1 60.16 -4.81 -66.29
C MET A 1 59.48 -5.76 -65.33
N ARG A 2 58.21 -5.58 -64.99
CA ARG A 2 57.10 -6.51 -64.77
C ARG A 2 56.00 -5.80 -63.99
N ARG A 3 54.93 -5.60 -64.73
CA ARG A 3 53.67 -5.04 -64.23
C ARG A 3 52.93 -6.10 -63.47
N THR A 4 52.39 -5.81 -62.29
CA THR A 4 51.39 -6.65 -61.61
C THR A 4 50.16 -5.79 -61.35
N ALA A 5 49.02 -6.27 -61.86
CA ALA A 5 47.72 -5.64 -61.86
C ALA A 5 47.06 -5.75 -60.50
N LEU A 6 46.46 -4.63 -60.00
CA LEU A 6 45.54 -4.61 -58.89
C LEU A 6 44.15 -5.00 -59.39
N ALA A 7 43.55 -5.97 -58.72
CA ALA A 7 42.12 -6.27 -58.84
C ALA A 7 41.35 -5.53 -57.76
N PRO A 8 40.17 -4.90 -58.07
CA PRO A 8 39.34 -4.27 -57.04
C PRO A 8 38.42 -5.29 -56.37
N LEU A 9 38.48 -5.33 -55.04
CA LEU A 9 37.59 -6.09 -54.16
C LEU A 9 36.25 -5.33 -54.04
N LEU A 10 35.19 -5.86 -54.66
CA LEU A 10 33.79 -5.35 -54.47
C LEU A 10 33.25 -5.81 -53.14
N LEU A 11 33.09 -4.89 -52.22
CA LEU A 11 32.46 -5.08 -50.91
C LEU A 11 30.95 -4.90 -51.04
N SER A 12 30.19 -6.02 -51.13
CA SER A 12 28.71 -6.00 -51.12
C SER A 12 28.17 -5.78 -49.75
N LEU A 13 27.63 -4.55 -49.49
CA LEU A 13 26.95 -4.18 -48.29
C LEU A 13 25.49 -4.70 -48.36
N SER A 14 25.17 -5.81 -47.71
CA SER A 14 23.82 -6.33 -47.54
C SER A 14 23.07 -5.58 -46.47
N LEU A 15 22.17 -4.72 -46.86
CA LEU A 15 21.25 -3.96 -45.99
C LEU A 15 20.14 -4.90 -45.51
N ALA A 16 20.24 -5.43 -44.27
CA ALA A 16 19.17 -6.21 -43.65
C ALA A 16 18.05 -5.27 -43.18
N LEU A 17 16.96 -5.23 -43.93
CA LEU A 17 15.72 -4.57 -43.53
C LEU A 17 15.08 -5.36 -42.39
N GLY A 18 15.23 -4.96 -41.14
CA GLY A 18 14.51 -5.51 -40.00
C GLY A 18 13.04 -5.06 -40.05
N ALA A 19 12.17 -5.98 -40.49
CA ALA A 19 10.72 -5.79 -40.39
C ALA A 19 10.30 -5.87 -38.90
N SER A 20 10.03 -4.74 -38.28
CA SER A 20 9.42 -4.67 -36.96
C SER A 20 7.97 -5.15 -37.07
N MET A 21 7.69 -6.40 -36.69
CA MET A 21 6.31 -6.88 -36.51
C MET A 21 5.72 -6.18 -35.28
N THR A 22 4.95 -5.13 -35.49
CA THR A 22 4.03 -4.60 -34.49
C THR A 22 2.91 -5.62 -34.31
N ALA A 23 2.95 -6.34 -33.17
CA ALA A 23 1.85 -7.18 -32.74
C ALA A 23 0.65 -6.28 -32.42
N HIS A 24 -0.28 -6.14 -33.36
CA HIS A 24 -1.58 -5.54 -33.10
C HIS A 24 -2.37 -6.55 -32.27
N ALA A 25 -2.64 -6.21 -31.02
CA ALA A 25 -3.61 -6.92 -30.20
C ALA A 25 -4.96 -6.86 -30.93
N GLN A 26 -5.36 -7.95 -31.57
CA GLN A 26 -6.67 -8.07 -32.19
C GLN A 26 -7.71 -8.13 -31.07
N THR A 27 -8.44 -7.03 -30.86
CA THR A 27 -9.67 -7.04 -30.10
C THR A 27 -10.65 -7.96 -30.83
N VAL A 28 -10.90 -9.14 -30.26
CA VAL A 28 -11.90 -10.07 -30.78
C VAL A 28 -13.24 -9.35 -30.75
N PRO A 29 -13.91 -9.11 -31.91
CA PRO A 29 -15.21 -8.44 -31.87
C PRO A 29 -16.21 -9.36 -31.17
N THR A 30 -16.82 -8.89 -30.10
CA THR A 30 -17.94 -9.58 -29.45
C THR A 30 -19.09 -9.63 -30.43
N VAL A 31 -19.43 -10.83 -30.93
CA VAL A 31 -20.56 -11.02 -31.81
C VAL A 31 -21.84 -10.80 -31.03
N VAL A 32 -22.45 -9.64 -31.21
CA VAL A 32 -23.76 -9.32 -30.65
C VAL A 32 -24.83 -9.79 -31.62
N ALA A 33 -25.88 -10.46 -31.13
CA ALA A 33 -27.02 -10.83 -31.97
C ALA A 33 -27.64 -9.57 -32.61
N SER A 34 -28.14 -9.69 -33.86
CA SER A 34 -28.60 -8.53 -34.64
C SER A 34 -29.80 -7.78 -33.99
N ASP A 35 -30.48 -8.41 -33.03
CA ASP A 35 -31.60 -7.85 -32.25
C ASP A 35 -31.24 -7.47 -30.81
N ALA A 36 -29.95 -7.54 -30.44
CA ALA A 36 -29.48 -7.29 -29.10
C ALA A 36 -28.99 -5.85 -28.91
N THR A 37 -29.28 -5.29 -27.76
CA THR A 37 -28.79 -4.01 -27.28
C THR A 37 -27.70 -4.22 -26.22
N LEU A 38 -26.56 -3.59 -26.36
CA LEU A 38 -25.53 -3.60 -25.32
C LEU A 38 -25.78 -2.46 -24.33
N LEU A 39 -25.79 -2.79 -23.05
CA LEU A 39 -25.90 -1.84 -21.96
C LEU A 39 -24.63 -1.90 -21.10
N ASN A 40 -23.93 -0.79 -20.98
CA ASN A 40 -22.81 -0.65 -20.06
C ASN A 40 -23.29 -0.01 -18.75
N VAL A 41 -23.01 -0.66 -17.63
CA VAL A 41 -23.39 -0.21 -16.28
C VAL A 41 -22.17 -0.17 -15.38
N SER A 42 -21.82 1.00 -14.89
CA SER A 42 -20.85 1.16 -13.81
C SER A 42 -21.54 1.10 -12.46
N ALA A 43 -21.01 0.29 -11.54
CA ALA A 43 -21.53 0.17 -10.19
C ALA A 43 -20.40 0.13 -9.16
N GLN A 44 -20.52 0.97 -8.15
CA GLN A 44 -19.63 0.99 -6.99
C GLN A 44 -20.35 0.46 -5.77
N ALA A 45 -19.64 -0.33 -4.96
CA ALA A 45 -20.07 -0.72 -3.64
C ALA A 45 -18.93 -0.64 -2.64
N GLU A 46 -19.29 -0.61 -1.38
CA GLU A 46 -18.37 -0.47 -0.26
C GLU A 46 -18.65 -1.58 0.76
N ALA A 47 -17.58 -2.05 1.40
CA ALA A 47 -17.64 -2.90 2.57
C ALA A 47 -16.87 -2.24 3.72
N HIS A 48 -17.36 -2.41 4.94
CA HIS A 48 -16.78 -1.81 6.13
C HIS A 48 -16.26 -2.90 7.06
N ARG A 49 -15.07 -2.68 7.64
CA ARG A 49 -14.47 -3.61 8.59
C ARG A 49 -13.70 -2.86 9.65
N VAL A 50 -13.82 -3.33 10.89
CA VAL A 50 -12.92 -2.87 11.94
C VAL A 50 -11.52 -3.44 11.65
N PRO A 51 -10.46 -2.62 11.62
CA PRO A 51 -9.08 -3.09 11.46
C PRO A 51 -8.72 -4.14 12.51
N ASP A 52 -7.92 -5.12 12.11
CA ASP A 52 -7.46 -6.22 12.96
C ASP A 52 -5.95 -6.20 13.23
N VAL A 53 -5.22 -5.31 12.54
CA VAL A 53 -3.80 -5.06 12.79
C VAL A 53 -3.50 -3.57 12.86
N ALA A 54 -2.46 -3.23 13.61
CA ALA A 54 -1.87 -1.90 13.64
C ALA A 54 -0.39 -1.98 13.24
N THR A 55 0.02 -1.12 12.32
CA THR A 55 1.41 -0.95 11.92
C THR A 55 1.95 0.32 12.51
N LEU A 56 3.14 0.27 13.11
CA LEU A 56 3.83 1.43 13.65
C LEU A 56 5.34 1.31 13.41
N SER A 57 6.06 2.41 13.49
CA SER A 57 7.51 2.40 13.54
C SER A 57 8.01 2.93 14.87
N ALA A 58 9.02 2.26 15.43
CA ALA A 58 9.72 2.69 16.63
C ALA A 58 11.21 2.81 16.34
N GLY A 59 11.84 3.85 16.83
CA GLY A 59 13.25 4.11 16.57
C GLY A 59 13.97 4.74 17.75
N VAL A 60 15.29 4.67 17.66
CA VAL A 60 16.22 5.28 18.58
C VAL A 60 17.11 6.24 17.84
N VAL A 61 17.21 7.46 18.34
CA VAL A 61 18.18 8.46 17.90
C VAL A 61 19.16 8.69 19.03
N THR A 62 20.46 8.61 18.72
CA THR A 62 21.56 8.94 19.64
C THR A 62 22.48 9.96 19.00
N GLN A 63 23.19 10.71 19.83
CA GLN A 63 24.15 11.72 19.38
C GLN A 63 25.45 11.58 20.18
N ALA A 64 26.59 11.71 19.50
CA ALA A 64 27.90 11.70 20.12
C ALA A 64 28.89 12.58 19.34
N ALA A 65 30.06 12.83 19.94
CA ALA A 65 31.10 13.62 19.30
C ALA A 65 31.71 12.93 18.06
N ASP A 66 31.68 11.61 18.01
CA ASP A 66 32.17 10.80 16.89
C ASP A 66 31.11 9.75 16.46
N GLY A 67 31.21 9.33 15.18
CA GLY A 67 30.23 8.42 14.57
C GLY A 67 30.22 7.02 15.18
N ASN A 68 31.39 6.49 15.59
CA ASN A 68 31.47 5.15 16.16
C ASN A 68 30.77 5.08 17.53
N THR A 69 30.96 6.10 18.35
CA THR A 69 30.27 6.22 19.66
C THR A 69 28.76 6.37 19.43
N ALA A 70 28.34 7.27 18.51
CA ALA A 70 26.92 7.44 18.19
C ALA A 70 26.25 6.13 17.76
N MET A 71 26.90 5.35 16.89
CA MET A 71 26.38 4.04 16.42
C MET A 71 26.34 2.98 17.51
N ARG A 72 27.39 2.91 18.35
CA ARG A 72 27.45 1.94 19.45
C ARG A 72 26.36 2.21 20.50
N ASP A 73 26.20 3.47 20.90
CA ASP A 73 25.18 3.88 21.86
C ASP A 73 23.76 3.63 21.31
N ASN A 74 23.58 3.85 20.00
CA ASN A 74 22.35 3.53 19.30
C ASN A 74 22.05 2.04 19.33
N ALA A 75 23.03 1.18 19.03
CA ALA A 75 22.87 -0.27 19.06
C ALA A 75 22.45 -0.77 20.47
N VAL A 76 23.16 -0.32 21.51
CA VAL A 76 22.83 -0.68 22.89
C VAL A 76 21.42 -0.27 23.28
N GLN A 77 20.98 0.91 22.86
CA GLN A 77 19.62 1.37 23.18
C GLN A 77 18.56 0.62 22.35
N MET A 78 18.86 0.35 21.07
CA MET A 78 17.97 -0.40 20.21
C MET A 78 17.77 -1.85 20.68
N ASP A 79 18.81 -2.49 21.24
CA ASP A 79 18.71 -3.83 21.83
C ASP A 79 17.66 -3.88 22.97
N LYS A 80 17.57 -2.83 23.80
CA LYS A 80 16.56 -2.72 24.84
C LYS A 80 15.14 -2.60 24.26
N VAL A 81 15.01 -1.77 23.21
CA VAL A 81 13.73 -1.62 22.49
C VAL A 81 13.33 -2.95 21.86
N MET A 82 14.25 -3.66 21.20
CA MET A 82 13.98 -4.98 20.61
C MET A 82 13.60 -6.03 21.66
N ALA A 83 14.24 -6.00 22.83
CA ALA A 83 13.86 -6.88 23.94
C ALA A 83 12.44 -6.59 24.44
N ALA A 84 12.05 -5.32 24.54
CA ALA A 84 10.69 -4.92 24.91
C ALA A 84 9.64 -5.36 23.88
N ILE A 85 9.93 -5.24 22.59
CA ILE A 85 9.07 -5.70 21.51
C ILE A 85 8.81 -7.19 21.62
N LYS A 86 9.86 -7.99 21.84
CA LYS A 86 9.75 -9.45 22.03
C LYS A 86 8.98 -9.80 23.31
N ALA A 87 9.24 -9.09 24.41
CA ALA A 87 8.54 -9.27 25.67
C ALA A 87 7.04 -8.92 25.59
N ALA A 88 6.66 -7.98 24.73
CA ALA A 88 5.28 -7.65 24.42
C ALA A 88 4.56 -8.71 23.56
N GLY A 89 5.27 -9.77 23.15
CA GLY A 89 4.71 -10.91 22.40
C GLY A 89 4.57 -10.66 20.90
N ILE A 90 5.26 -9.66 20.36
CA ILE A 90 5.27 -9.41 18.90
C ILE A 90 6.16 -10.47 18.25
N ALA A 91 5.59 -11.19 17.27
CA ALA A 91 6.30 -12.26 16.59
C ALA A 91 7.44 -11.70 15.72
N GLU A 92 8.53 -12.45 15.59
CA GLU A 92 9.72 -12.00 14.85
C GLU A 92 9.43 -11.67 13.38
N ARG A 93 8.50 -12.39 12.76
CA ARG A 93 8.02 -12.11 11.38
C ARG A 93 7.27 -10.77 11.24
N ASP A 94 6.79 -10.22 12.34
CA ASP A 94 6.04 -8.96 12.38
C ASP A 94 6.95 -7.78 12.79
N ILE A 95 8.28 -8.00 12.84
CA ILE A 95 9.31 -7.02 13.17
C ILE A 95 10.25 -6.90 11.99
N GLN A 96 10.43 -5.69 11.49
CA GLN A 96 11.35 -5.44 10.37
C GLN A 96 12.18 -4.19 10.63
N THR A 97 13.51 -4.29 10.54
CA THR A 97 14.37 -3.10 10.52
C THR A 97 14.11 -2.33 9.24
N SER A 98 13.68 -1.09 9.36
CA SER A 98 13.31 -0.23 8.23
C SER A 98 14.40 0.78 7.85
N GLY A 99 15.33 1.07 8.74
CA GLY A 99 16.43 1.95 8.40
C GLY A 99 17.47 2.11 9.51
N ILE A 100 18.75 2.18 9.11
CA ILE A 100 19.86 2.57 9.97
C ILE A 100 20.59 3.69 9.24
N ASN A 101 20.76 4.83 9.90
CA ASN A 101 21.41 6.00 9.33
C ASN A 101 22.37 6.64 10.33
N LEU A 102 23.50 7.12 9.82
CA LEU A 102 24.47 7.96 10.57
C LEU A 102 24.67 9.25 9.78
N SER A 103 24.46 10.39 10.43
CA SER A 103 24.62 11.70 9.81
C SER A 103 25.45 12.65 10.68
N PRO A 104 26.35 13.46 10.08
CA PRO A 104 27.06 14.51 10.82
C PRO A 104 26.11 15.64 11.22
N GLN A 105 26.34 16.20 12.39
CA GLN A 105 25.68 17.40 12.88
C GLN A 105 26.56 18.61 12.58
N TYR A 106 25.99 19.64 11.94
CA TYR A 106 26.72 20.84 11.56
C TYR A 106 26.29 22.04 12.40
N ARG A 107 27.28 22.83 12.82
CA ARG A 107 27.03 24.18 13.30
C ARG A 107 27.30 25.16 12.15
N TYR A 108 26.33 26.03 11.91
CA TYR A 108 26.43 27.12 10.97
C TYR A 108 26.64 28.43 11.73
N ALA A 109 27.63 29.22 11.32
CA ALA A 109 27.87 30.58 11.83
C ALA A 109 28.02 31.53 10.64
N GLU A 110 27.68 32.79 10.84
CA GLU A 110 27.75 33.80 9.79
C GLU A 110 29.22 33.99 9.36
N ASN A 111 29.47 33.96 8.04
CA ASN A 111 30.78 34.04 7.41
C ASN A 111 31.80 32.94 7.78
N GLU A 112 31.34 31.80 8.32
CA GLU A 112 32.18 30.63 8.54
C GLU A 112 31.71 29.43 7.71
N ALA A 113 32.64 28.55 7.30
CA ALA A 113 32.26 27.27 6.72
C ALA A 113 31.58 26.38 7.78
N PRO A 114 30.59 25.58 7.41
CA PRO A 114 29.94 24.65 8.34
C PRO A 114 30.94 23.73 9.03
N LYS A 115 30.89 23.66 10.37
CA LYS A 115 31.76 22.80 11.17
C LYS A 115 30.98 21.63 11.76
N ILE A 116 31.50 20.40 11.60
CA ILE A 116 30.93 19.22 12.24
C ILE A 116 31.10 19.36 13.75
N THR A 117 30.02 19.26 14.50
CA THR A 117 29.98 19.32 15.98
C THR A 117 29.71 17.98 16.64
N GLY A 118 29.31 16.98 15.87
CA GLY A 118 28.99 15.65 16.34
C GLY A 118 28.37 14.81 15.25
N TYR A 119 27.87 13.66 15.64
CA TYR A 119 27.19 12.71 14.77
C TYR A 119 25.88 12.24 15.42
N GLN A 120 24.89 12.01 14.59
CA GLN A 120 23.61 11.44 14.98
C GLN A 120 23.42 10.10 14.32
N ALA A 121 23.18 9.06 15.11
CA ALA A 121 22.76 7.74 14.63
C ALA A 121 21.26 7.57 14.83
N ASN A 122 20.59 7.02 13.83
CA ASN A 122 19.15 6.66 13.87
C ASN A 122 18.99 5.21 13.44
N ASN A 123 18.23 4.45 14.21
CA ASN A 123 17.84 3.08 13.89
C ASN A 123 16.33 2.95 14.11
N THR A 124 15.62 2.43 13.12
CA THR A 124 14.16 2.34 13.11
C THR A 124 13.70 0.94 12.73
N VAL A 125 12.70 0.44 13.44
CA VAL A 125 12.02 -0.83 13.14
C VAL A 125 10.55 -0.56 12.88
N SER A 126 9.99 -1.28 11.92
CA SER A 126 8.55 -1.36 11.67
C SER A 126 7.97 -2.56 12.39
N LEU A 127 6.85 -2.38 13.02
CA LEU A 127 6.16 -3.38 13.84
C LEU A 127 4.74 -3.57 13.33
N LYS A 128 4.30 -4.83 13.24
CA LYS A 128 2.89 -5.17 13.04
C LYS A 128 2.33 -5.76 14.32
N VAL A 129 1.39 -5.04 14.94
CA VAL A 129 0.70 -5.45 16.18
C VAL A 129 -0.64 -6.05 15.80
N ARG A 130 -0.78 -7.37 15.98
CA ARG A 130 -2.00 -8.14 15.63
C ARG A 130 -3.07 -8.08 16.70
N ASP A 131 -2.72 -7.77 17.92
CA ASP A 131 -3.66 -7.55 19.02
C ASP A 131 -3.72 -6.06 19.35
N ILE A 132 -4.64 -5.36 18.67
CA ILE A 132 -4.82 -3.91 18.82
C ILE A 132 -5.15 -3.53 20.26
N THR A 133 -5.74 -4.41 21.05
CA THR A 133 -6.08 -4.13 22.45
C THR A 133 -4.84 -3.94 23.34
N LYS A 134 -3.70 -4.50 22.93
CA LYS A 134 -2.41 -4.36 23.61
C LYS A 134 -1.57 -3.18 23.11
N LEU A 135 -2.02 -2.49 22.06
CA LEU A 135 -1.21 -1.48 21.38
C LEU A 135 -0.77 -0.35 22.32
N GLY A 136 -1.65 0.13 23.22
CA GLY A 136 -1.31 1.14 24.21
C GLY A 136 -0.13 0.70 25.09
N LYS A 137 -0.20 -0.51 25.67
CA LYS A 137 0.88 -1.08 26.48
C LYS A 137 2.19 -1.25 25.70
N VAL A 138 2.09 -1.64 24.43
CA VAL A 138 3.27 -1.72 23.55
C VAL A 138 3.92 -0.35 23.40
N LEU A 139 3.16 0.68 23.08
CA LEU A 139 3.68 2.04 22.91
C LEU A 139 4.36 2.55 24.20
N ASP A 140 3.72 2.38 25.34
CA ASP A 140 4.25 2.79 26.66
C ASP A 140 5.54 2.04 27.00
N SER A 141 5.58 0.72 26.71
CA SER A 141 6.77 -0.11 26.92
C SER A 141 7.94 0.34 26.03
N LEU A 142 7.69 0.64 24.77
CA LEU A 142 8.72 1.12 23.84
C LEU A 142 9.32 2.45 24.32
N ALA A 143 8.48 3.40 24.72
CA ALA A 143 8.91 4.68 25.23
C ALA A 143 9.74 4.51 26.52
N ALA A 144 9.29 3.66 27.46
CA ALA A 144 9.99 3.38 28.70
C ALA A 144 11.37 2.73 28.47
N GLN A 145 11.56 1.98 27.39
CA GLN A 145 12.83 1.34 27.04
C GLN A 145 13.73 2.22 26.15
N GLY A 146 13.33 3.46 25.90
CA GLY A 146 14.16 4.47 25.25
C GLY A 146 13.93 4.64 23.75
N ALA A 147 12.85 4.08 23.19
CA ALA A 147 12.40 4.52 21.88
C ALA A 147 12.02 6.01 21.96
N ASN A 148 12.73 6.85 21.22
CA ASN A 148 12.53 8.31 21.21
C ASN A 148 12.00 8.81 19.85
N GLN A 149 11.75 7.89 18.91
CA GLN A 149 11.00 8.10 17.69
C GLN A 149 9.92 7.03 17.58
N ILE A 150 8.66 7.42 17.68
CA ILE A 150 7.50 6.53 17.46
C ILE A 150 6.58 7.24 16.48
N ASN A 151 6.26 6.55 15.38
CA ASN A 151 5.37 7.04 14.34
C ASN A 151 4.26 6.02 14.07
N GLY A 152 3.07 6.49 13.89
CA GLY A 152 1.86 5.67 13.76
C GLY A 152 1.00 5.78 15.04
N PRO A 153 0.06 4.84 15.25
CA PRO A 153 -0.23 3.66 14.45
C PRO A 153 -1.00 3.96 13.16
N SER A 154 -0.81 3.10 12.14
CA SER A 154 -1.71 2.95 11.01
C SER A 154 -2.51 1.68 11.19
N PHE A 155 -3.84 1.77 11.03
CA PHE A 155 -4.73 0.63 11.22
C PHE A 155 -5.10 0.03 9.87
N GLU A 156 -4.98 -1.30 9.77
CA GLU A 156 -5.14 -2.05 8.52
C GLU A 156 -5.94 -3.34 8.76
N ILE A 157 -6.41 -3.93 7.67
CA ILE A 157 -6.98 -5.27 7.65
C ILE A 157 -5.90 -6.22 7.15
N ASP A 158 -5.49 -7.20 7.96
CA ASP A 158 -4.39 -8.13 7.63
C ASP A 158 -4.69 -8.96 6.38
N GLN A 159 -5.96 -9.37 6.23
CA GLN A 159 -6.43 -10.09 5.05
C GLN A 159 -7.57 -9.32 4.38
N PRO A 160 -7.29 -8.38 3.47
CA PRO A 160 -8.31 -7.52 2.89
C PRO A 160 -9.16 -8.20 1.81
N GLU A 161 -8.69 -9.28 1.15
CA GLU A 161 -9.40 -9.92 0.03
C GLU A 161 -10.84 -10.36 0.35
N PRO A 162 -11.16 -10.98 1.49
CA PRO A 162 -12.56 -11.32 1.80
C PRO A 162 -13.47 -10.08 1.89
N VAL A 163 -12.93 -8.92 2.30
CA VAL A 163 -13.68 -7.66 2.37
C VAL A 163 -13.86 -7.07 0.97
N TYR A 164 -12.85 -7.20 0.10
CA TYR A 164 -12.98 -6.85 -1.32
C TYR A 164 -14.01 -7.73 -2.01
N ASP A 165 -14.05 -9.04 -1.73
CA ASP A 165 -15.03 -9.95 -2.31
C ASP A 165 -16.45 -9.58 -1.91
N GLU A 166 -16.68 -9.17 -0.66
CA GLU A 166 -17.96 -8.65 -0.20
C GLU A 166 -18.38 -7.41 -1.01
N ALA A 167 -17.46 -6.47 -1.20
CA ALA A 167 -17.71 -5.27 -2.00
C ALA A 167 -17.94 -5.61 -3.50
N ARG A 168 -17.18 -6.56 -4.08
CA ARG A 168 -17.35 -7.06 -5.47
C ARG A 168 -18.75 -7.62 -5.69
N LEU A 169 -19.20 -8.51 -4.79
CA LEU A 169 -20.51 -9.12 -4.87
C LEU A 169 -21.64 -8.07 -4.73
N ALA A 170 -21.46 -7.10 -3.83
CA ALA A 170 -22.42 -6.01 -3.66
C ALA A 170 -22.47 -5.10 -4.90
N ALA A 171 -21.31 -4.78 -5.52
CA ALA A 171 -21.23 -4.00 -6.75
C ALA A 171 -21.90 -4.73 -7.92
N LEU A 172 -21.63 -6.02 -8.09
CA LEU A 172 -22.25 -6.83 -9.14
C LEU A 172 -23.78 -6.90 -9.01
N LYS A 173 -24.27 -7.12 -7.80
CA LYS A 173 -25.73 -7.10 -7.51
C LYS A 173 -26.35 -5.76 -7.86
N LYS A 174 -25.66 -4.66 -7.54
CA LYS A 174 -26.09 -3.30 -7.86
C LYS A 174 -26.11 -3.06 -9.38
N ALA A 175 -25.09 -3.55 -10.12
CA ALA A 175 -25.04 -3.47 -11.57
C ALA A 175 -26.20 -4.24 -12.22
N GLN A 176 -26.49 -5.46 -11.77
CA GLN A 176 -27.59 -6.28 -12.24
C GLN A 176 -28.95 -5.60 -12.02
N ALA A 177 -29.20 -5.09 -10.82
CA ALA A 177 -30.45 -4.39 -10.51
C ALA A 177 -30.65 -3.14 -11.40
N ARG A 178 -29.59 -2.40 -11.68
CA ARG A 178 -29.63 -1.26 -12.62
C ARG A 178 -29.92 -1.71 -14.05
N ALA A 179 -29.29 -2.78 -14.51
CA ALA A 179 -29.50 -3.33 -15.84
C ALA A 179 -30.94 -3.80 -16.03
N GLU A 180 -31.53 -4.46 -15.03
CA GLU A 180 -32.95 -4.87 -15.04
C GLU A 180 -33.89 -3.68 -15.10
N THR A 181 -33.59 -2.60 -14.39
CA THR A 181 -34.36 -1.36 -14.41
C THR A 181 -34.39 -0.74 -15.80
N TYR A 182 -33.22 -0.64 -16.47
CA TYR A 182 -33.15 -0.14 -17.84
C TYR A 182 -33.83 -1.08 -18.83
N ALA A 183 -33.61 -2.39 -18.72
CA ALA A 183 -34.26 -3.36 -19.60
C ALA A 183 -35.79 -3.27 -19.52
N LYS A 184 -36.34 -3.20 -18.32
CA LYS A 184 -37.77 -3.03 -18.11
C LYS A 184 -38.33 -1.76 -18.76
N SER A 185 -37.62 -0.63 -18.62
CA SER A 185 -38.09 0.65 -19.19
C SER A 185 -38.14 0.65 -20.72
N LEU A 186 -37.34 -0.23 -21.34
CA LEU A 186 -37.23 -0.40 -22.81
C LEU A 186 -38.12 -1.55 -23.33
N GLY A 187 -38.88 -2.25 -22.48
CA GLY A 187 -39.63 -3.44 -22.88
C GLY A 187 -38.73 -4.63 -23.24
N LEU A 188 -37.52 -4.64 -22.72
CA LEU A 188 -36.50 -5.69 -22.90
C LEU A 188 -36.28 -6.47 -21.61
N ARG A 189 -35.44 -7.51 -21.70
CA ARG A 189 -34.92 -8.27 -20.56
C ARG A 189 -33.40 -8.36 -20.63
N VAL A 190 -32.74 -8.53 -19.49
CA VAL A 190 -31.31 -8.88 -19.45
C VAL A 190 -31.16 -10.33 -19.89
N ARG A 191 -30.42 -10.57 -20.96
CA ARG A 191 -30.16 -11.93 -21.48
C ARG A 191 -28.94 -12.56 -20.81
N ARG A 192 -27.83 -11.83 -20.76
CA ARG A 192 -26.57 -12.28 -20.16
C ARG A 192 -25.62 -11.13 -19.88
N ILE A 193 -24.61 -11.40 -19.08
CA ILE A 193 -23.43 -10.56 -18.96
C ILE A 193 -22.48 -10.89 -20.12
N VAL A 194 -22.02 -9.85 -20.81
CA VAL A 194 -21.07 -9.95 -21.92
C VAL A 194 -19.63 -9.82 -21.44
N SER A 195 -19.40 -8.86 -20.54
CA SER A 195 -18.09 -8.66 -19.91
C SER A 195 -18.22 -8.00 -18.55
N ILE A 196 -17.26 -8.28 -17.68
CA ILE A 196 -17.06 -7.60 -16.40
C ILE A 196 -15.63 -7.09 -16.41
N SER A 197 -15.46 -5.81 -16.08
CA SER A 197 -14.14 -5.19 -15.86
C SER A 197 -14.13 -4.60 -14.46
N GLU A 198 -13.14 -4.93 -13.69
CA GLU A 198 -12.90 -4.33 -12.38
C GLU A 198 -11.97 -3.13 -12.59
N GLY A 199 -12.46 -1.95 -12.23
CA GLY A 199 -11.65 -0.72 -12.22
C GLY A 199 -10.58 -0.81 -11.13
N ASN A 200 -9.60 0.09 -11.22
CA ASN A 200 -8.52 0.13 -10.23
C ASN A 200 -9.11 0.22 -8.81
N GLN A 201 -8.72 -0.72 -7.95
CA GLN A 201 -9.19 -0.78 -6.56
C GLN A 201 -8.88 0.56 -5.89
N GLY A 202 -9.93 1.27 -5.47
CA GLY A 202 -9.77 2.46 -4.66
C GLY A 202 -9.07 2.07 -3.35
N GLY A 203 -7.88 2.63 -3.11
CA GLY A 203 -7.08 2.31 -1.93
C GLY A 203 -7.88 2.47 -0.63
N PHE A 204 -7.40 1.85 0.43
CA PHE A 204 -7.93 1.98 1.79
C PHE A 204 -8.15 3.45 2.14
N ARG A 205 -9.36 3.82 2.48
CA ARG A 205 -9.68 5.13 3.04
C ARG A 205 -10.13 4.95 4.49
N PRO A 206 -9.27 5.27 5.49
CA PRO A 206 -9.72 5.35 6.87
C PRO A 206 -10.79 6.44 6.97
N MET A 207 -11.98 6.08 7.38
CA MET A 207 -12.99 7.07 7.79
C MET A 207 -12.85 7.32 9.29
N PRO A 208 -12.60 8.57 9.74
CA PRO A 208 -12.71 8.88 11.13
C PRO A 208 -14.18 8.72 11.55
N MET A 209 -14.49 7.68 12.32
CA MET A 209 -15.77 7.62 13.01
C MET A 209 -15.78 8.74 14.04
N MET A 210 -16.78 9.62 13.95
CA MET A 210 -17.16 10.45 15.08
C MET A 210 -17.61 9.50 16.19
N ALA A 211 -16.71 9.23 17.14
CA ALA A 211 -17.06 8.48 18.32
C ALA A 211 -18.15 9.26 19.05
N MET A 212 -19.40 8.76 19.02
CA MET A 212 -20.38 9.15 20.02
C MET A 212 -19.75 8.80 21.38
N ALA A 213 -19.44 9.82 22.15
CA ALA A 213 -18.89 9.70 23.50
C ALA A 213 -19.92 8.97 24.38
N ALA A 214 -19.90 7.64 24.35
CA ALA A 214 -20.48 6.82 25.40
C ALA A 214 -19.53 6.98 26.60
N GLY A 215 -20.00 7.73 27.60
CA GLY A 215 -19.30 7.98 28.84
C GLY A 215 -18.84 6.67 29.48
N ARG A 216 -17.58 6.34 29.32
CA ARG A 216 -16.88 5.31 30.10
C ARG A 216 -16.29 5.99 31.31
N SER A 217 -16.83 5.61 32.46
CA SER A 217 -16.36 6.00 33.79
C SER A 217 -14.87 5.78 33.95
N ALA A 218 -14.22 6.82 34.47
CA ALA A 218 -12.82 6.85 34.86
C ALA A 218 -12.49 5.73 35.88
N LYS A 219 -11.81 4.69 35.40
CA LYS A 219 -10.80 3.91 36.11
C LYS A 219 -10.05 3.06 35.08
N ALA A 220 -9.39 3.73 34.12
CA ALA A 220 -8.47 3.07 33.23
C ALA A 220 -7.07 3.32 33.75
N GLU A 221 -6.29 2.26 33.91
CA GLU A 221 -4.84 2.30 33.99
C GLU A 221 -4.30 3.27 32.91
N MET A 222 -3.18 3.92 33.19
CA MET A 222 -2.61 5.01 32.40
C MET A 222 -2.01 4.53 31.05
N ASP A 223 -2.65 3.57 30.38
CA ASP A 223 -2.21 3.12 29.06
C ASP A 223 -2.62 4.13 27.97
N THR A 224 -1.77 4.32 26.98
CA THR A 224 -2.09 5.19 25.82
C THR A 224 -3.37 4.72 25.13
N ALA A 225 -4.42 5.57 25.14
CA ALA A 225 -5.72 5.24 24.55
C ALA A 225 -5.62 5.19 23.02
N VAL A 226 -6.11 4.10 22.43
CA VAL A 226 -6.07 3.88 20.98
C VAL A 226 -7.46 3.53 20.47
N SER A 227 -7.89 4.17 19.37
CA SER A 227 -9.19 3.96 18.73
C SER A 227 -8.99 3.68 17.25
N PRO A 228 -9.16 2.42 16.78
CA PRO A 228 -8.89 2.04 15.39
C PRO A 228 -9.93 2.57 14.38
N GLY A 229 -11.17 2.87 14.81
CA GLY A 229 -12.24 3.25 13.89
C GLY A 229 -12.70 2.09 12.99
N GLU A 230 -13.30 2.43 11.85
CA GLU A 230 -13.64 1.49 10.77
C GLU A 230 -12.89 1.87 9.49
N THR A 231 -12.54 0.87 8.70
CA THR A 231 -11.94 1.03 7.37
C THR A 231 -12.96 0.66 6.31
N THR A 232 -13.08 1.51 5.29
CA THR A 232 -13.94 1.29 4.14
C THR A 232 -13.10 0.80 2.96
N VAL A 233 -13.57 -0.28 2.35
CA VAL A 233 -13.04 -0.84 1.11
C VAL A 233 -14.07 -0.60 0.02
N SER A 234 -13.66 -0.07 -1.12
CA SER A 234 -14.53 0.27 -2.25
C SER A 234 -14.10 -0.47 -3.50
N VAL A 235 -15.06 -1.01 -4.22
CA VAL A 235 -14.85 -1.67 -5.53
C VAL A 235 -15.76 -1.02 -6.56
N ASN A 236 -15.21 -0.75 -7.74
CA ASN A 236 -15.96 -0.29 -8.91
C ASN A 236 -15.92 -1.35 -10.00
N LEU A 237 -17.10 -1.74 -10.51
CA LEU A 237 -17.26 -2.67 -11.62
C LEU A 237 -17.91 -1.98 -12.81
N ASP A 238 -17.36 -2.20 -13.99
CA ASP A 238 -17.97 -1.89 -15.26
C ASP A 238 -18.47 -3.19 -15.89
N VAL A 239 -19.77 -3.29 -16.05
CA VAL A 239 -20.43 -4.53 -16.52
C VAL A 239 -21.20 -4.24 -17.79
N VAL A 240 -20.92 -5.01 -18.84
CA VAL A 240 -21.66 -4.95 -20.11
C VAL A 240 -22.69 -6.07 -20.13
N PHE A 241 -23.95 -5.70 -20.28
CA PHE A 241 -25.09 -6.60 -20.40
C PHE A 241 -25.61 -6.63 -21.82
N GLU A 242 -26.06 -7.79 -22.27
CA GLU A 242 -26.84 -7.94 -23.45
C GLU A 242 -28.34 -7.91 -23.09
N LEU A 243 -29.07 -6.96 -23.69
CA LEU A 243 -30.50 -6.84 -23.58
C LEU A 243 -31.18 -7.35 -24.85
N GLY A 244 -32.35 -7.94 -24.70
CA GLY A 244 -33.18 -8.38 -25.83
C GLY A 244 -34.60 -8.73 -25.38
N ARG A 245 -35.46 -9.07 -26.35
CA ARG A 245 -36.83 -9.48 -26.10
C ARG A 245 -36.94 -10.89 -25.52
#